data_792082f7319c1df121eb1ff742aaa2e1
#
_entry.id   792082f7319c1df121eb1ff742aaa2e1
#
_cell.length_a   1.000
_cell.length_b   1.000
_cell.length_c   1.000
_cell.angle_alpha   90.00
_cell.angle_beta   90.00
_cell.angle_gamma   90.00
#
_symmetry.space_group_name_H-M   'P 1'
#
loop_
_entity.id
_entity.type
_entity.pdbx_description
1 polymer ?
#
loop_
_entity_poly.entity_id
_entity_poly.type
_entity_poly.pdbx_seq_one_letter_code
_entity_poly.pdbx_strand_id
1 'polypeptide(L)'
;PVAGLFGPDSMMWRINRSTPVYVVGITQAAFMDVAHPVIANGIADHSRLFADPHARAHQTYSLITTLVFGDLDSVVRASRALFARHERVHGHARADEGRYAAGEAYAANEGHVLLWVHATMWWVRLQTYEAVVAPLTPDERERYYRETCALADCFALPRDLLPADHLAWDDYVRTGPPGVLAGSDDARRIMAFLRNQIPAPLRSHLLAFNSML
;
A
#
# COMPACT_ATOMS: atom_id res chain seq x y z
N PRO A 1 -24.86 -4.29 -15.60
CA PRO A 1 -23.51 -4.49 -15.13
C PRO A 1 -23.57 -5.05 -13.71
N VAL A 2 -22.83 -6.12 -13.41
CA VAL A 2 -22.73 -6.64 -12.06
C VAL A 2 -22.01 -5.56 -11.25
N ALA A 3 -22.63 -5.12 -10.14
CA ALA A 3 -22.00 -4.12 -9.26
C ALA A 3 -20.63 -4.64 -8.77
N GLY A 4 -19.67 -3.73 -8.58
CA GLY A 4 -18.40 -4.05 -7.96
C GLY A 4 -18.53 -4.24 -6.44
N LEU A 5 -17.39 -4.30 -5.74
CA LEU A 5 -17.38 -4.34 -4.28
C LEU A 5 -17.97 -3.07 -3.68
N PHE A 6 -17.80 -1.94 -4.36
CA PHE A 6 -18.23 -0.62 -3.91
C PHE A 6 -19.11 0.04 -4.96
N GLY A 7 -20.00 0.92 -4.49
CA GLY A 7 -20.82 1.77 -5.33
C GLY A 7 -20.39 3.25 -5.25
N PRO A 8 -21.00 4.11 -6.08
CA PRO A 8 -20.67 5.54 -6.14
C PRO A 8 -20.92 6.29 -4.82
N ASP A 9 -21.75 5.77 -3.93
CA ASP A 9 -22.05 6.37 -2.62
C ASP A 9 -21.10 5.90 -1.51
N SER A 10 -20.12 5.03 -1.83
CA SER A 10 -19.13 4.55 -0.87
C SER A 10 -18.07 5.61 -0.57
N MET A 11 -17.46 5.53 0.60
CA MET A 11 -16.29 6.33 0.95
C MET A 11 -15.10 5.94 0.08
N MET A 12 -15.00 4.65 -0.30
CA MET A 12 -13.99 4.14 -1.22
C MET A 12 -14.02 4.89 -2.55
N TRP A 13 -15.19 5.07 -3.17
CA TRP A 13 -15.32 5.84 -4.40
C TRP A 13 -15.06 7.33 -4.17
N ARG A 14 -15.64 7.89 -3.11
CA ARG A 14 -15.49 9.33 -2.78
C ARG A 14 -14.03 9.73 -2.67
N ILE A 15 -13.23 8.96 -1.95
CA ILE A 15 -11.82 9.26 -1.70
C ILE A 15 -10.98 8.97 -2.93
N ASN A 16 -11.13 7.78 -3.54
CA ASN A 16 -10.23 7.33 -4.60
C ASN A 16 -10.51 7.95 -5.98
N ARG A 17 -11.67 8.59 -6.23
CA ARG A 17 -11.91 9.35 -7.46
C ARG A 17 -11.15 10.68 -7.51
N SER A 18 -10.57 11.12 -6.39
CA SER A 18 -9.79 12.36 -6.33
C SER A 18 -8.42 12.16 -6.98
N THR A 19 -8.12 12.93 -8.02
CA THR A 19 -6.82 12.85 -8.72
C THR A 19 -5.63 13.07 -7.79
N PRO A 20 -5.60 14.08 -6.89
CA PRO A 20 -4.50 14.21 -5.92
C PRO A 20 -4.30 12.96 -5.07
N VAL A 21 -5.39 12.38 -4.53
CA VAL A 21 -5.33 11.17 -3.72
C VAL A 21 -4.77 10.00 -4.52
N TYR A 22 -5.18 9.89 -5.78
CA TYR A 22 -4.76 8.81 -6.65
C TYR A 22 -3.26 8.86 -6.94
N VAL A 23 -2.74 10.05 -7.28
CA VAL A 23 -1.32 10.23 -7.66
C VAL A 23 -0.41 10.23 -6.43
N VAL A 24 -0.75 11.04 -5.41
CA VAL A 24 0.10 11.23 -4.23
C VAL A 24 0.05 10.00 -3.33
N GLY A 25 -1.14 9.44 -3.09
CA GLY A 25 -1.33 8.32 -2.19
C GLY A 25 -0.54 7.06 -2.58
N ILE A 26 -0.46 6.73 -3.88
CA ILE A 26 0.35 5.56 -4.32
C ILE A 26 1.84 5.80 -4.08
N THR A 27 2.32 7.00 -4.39
CA THR A 27 3.73 7.33 -4.19
C THR A 27 4.13 7.24 -2.72
N GLN A 28 3.29 7.77 -1.83
CA GLN A 28 3.52 7.72 -0.39
C GLN A 28 3.45 6.31 0.17
N ALA A 29 2.44 5.51 -0.24
CA ALA A 29 2.36 4.11 0.14
C ALA A 29 3.66 3.37 -0.21
N ALA A 30 4.18 3.58 -1.43
CA ALA A 30 5.43 2.95 -1.84
C ALA A 30 6.63 3.32 -0.96
N PHE A 31 6.70 4.57 -0.47
CA PHE A 31 7.74 4.98 0.49
C PHE A 31 7.58 4.31 1.85
N MET A 32 6.35 4.16 2.35
CA MET A 32 6.11 3.48 3.63
C MET A 32 6.33 1.97 3.51
N ASP A 33 5.89 1.37 2.41
CA ASP A 33 5.99 -0.07 2.17
C ASP A 33 7.44 -0.55 2.25
N VAL A 34 8.39 0.18 1.64
CA VAL A 34 9.80 -0.23 1.60
C VAL A 34 10.53 -0.12 2.94
N ALA A 35 9.93 0.50 3.96
CA ALA A 35 10.46 0.44 5.32
C ALA A 35 10.35 -0.98 5.92
N HIS A 36 9.49 -1.85 5.36
CA HIS A 36 9.41 -3.25 5.73
C HIS A 36 10.45 -4.06 4.94
N PRO A 37 11.42 -4.74 5.59
CA PRO A 37 12.54 -5.39 4.92
C PRO A 37 12.13 -6.42 3.86
N VAL A 38 11.14 -7.27 4.16
CA VAL A 38 10.62 -8.27 3.19
C VAL A 38 10.09 -7.61 1.92
N ILE A 39 9.41 -6.47 2.05
CA ILE A 39 8.88 -5.74 0.89
C ILE A 39 10.04 -5.15 0.08
N ALA A 40 11.03 -4.53 0.73
CA ALA A 40 12.19 -3.97 0.07
C ALA A 40 13.00 -5.06 -0.67
N ASN A 41 13.28 -6.19 -0.01
CA ASN A 41 13.97 -7.33 -0.61
C ASN A 41 13.15 -7.92 -1.78
N GLY A 42 11.83 -8.13 -1.60
CA GLY A 42 10.95 -8.64 -2.64
C GLY A 42 10.87 -7.73 -3.88
N ILE A 43 10.87 -6.40 -3.68
CA ILE A 43 10.92 -5.44 -4.78
C ILE A 43 12.28 -5.49 -5.48
N ALA A 44 13.38 -5.54 -4.72
CA ALA A 44 14.73 -5.58 -5.28
C ALA A 44 14.97 -6.83 -6.13
N ASP A 45 14.45 -7.99 -5.69
CA ASP A 45 14.68 -9.29 -6.33
C ASP A 45 13.73 -9.59 -7.50
N HIS A 46 12.46 -9.22 -7.36
CA HIS A 46 11.40 -9.71 -8.24
C HIS A 46 10.69 -8.61 -9.05
N SER A 47 10.89 -7.33 -8.71
CA SER A 47 10.20 -6.24 -9.39
C SER A 47 11.02 -5.69 -10.55
N ARG A 48 10.31 -5.30 -11.63
CA ARG A 48 10.90 -4.54 -12.73
C ARG A 48 10.98 -3.03 -12.45
N LEU A 49 10.88 -2.62 -11.19
CA LEU A 49 10.86 -1.21 -10.78
C LEU A 49 12.02 -0.41 -11.39
N PHE A 50 13.24 -0.93 -11.33
CA PHE A 50 14.43 -0.24 -11.85
C PHE A 50 14.53 -0.28 -13.37
N ALA A 51 14.00 -1.33 -14.00
CA ALA A 51 14.08 -1.52 -15.45
C ALA A 51 12.95 -0.79 -16.20
N ASP A 52 11.74 -0.77 -15.62
CA ASP A 52 10.56 -0.15 -16.23
C ASP A 52 9.61 0.39 -15.15
N PRO A 53 9.95 1.55 -14.54
CA PRO A 53 9.14 2.16 -13.48
C PRO A 53 7.74 2.56 -13.93
N HIS A 54 7.58 2.95 -15.20
CA HIS A 54 6.29 3.36 -15.74
C HIS A 54 5.33 2.17 -15.86
N ALA A 55 5.79 1.05 -16.42
CA ALA A 55 4.97 -0.16 -16.48
C ALA A 55 4.64 -0.68 -15.07
N ARG A 56 5.59 -0.61 -14.13
CA ARG A 56 5.34 -1.02 -12.73
C ARG A 56 4.30 -0.12 -12.05
N ALA A 57 4.39 1.19 -12.22
CA ALA A 57 3.40 2.13 -11.72
C ALA A 57 2.01 1.86 -12.34
N HIS A 58 1.95 1.74 -13.67
CA HIS A 58 0.71 1.46 -14.40
C HIS A 58 0.02 0.17 -13.91
N GLN A 59 0.78 -0.91 -13.65
CA GLN A 59 0.22 -2.15 -13.10
C GLN A 59 -0.43 -1.93 -11.73
N THR A 60 0.21 -1.14 -10.85
CA THR A 60 -0.34 -0.81 -9.54
C THR A 60 -1.60 0.03 -9.66
N TYR A 61 -1.57 1.06 -10.51
CA TYR A 61 -2.73 1.91 -10.76
C TYR A 61 -3.91 1.11 -11.32
N SER A 62 -3.67 0.25 -12.31
CA SER A 62 -4.71 -0.60 -12.90
C SER A 62 -5.33 -1.55 -11.89
N LEU A 63 -4.51 -2.18 -11.03
CA LEU A 63 -5.00 -3.04 -9.96
C LEU A 63 -5.92 -2.27 -9.02
N ILE A 64 -5.46 -1.14 -8.47
CA ILE A 64 -6.23 -0.35 -7.51
C ILE A 64 -7.53 0.17 -8.14
N THR A 65 -7.47 0.66 -9.38
CA THR A 65 -8.66 1.12 -10.11
C THR A 65 -9.66 -0.02 -10.28
N THR A 66 -9.20 -1.22 -10.61
CA THR A 66 -10.06 -2.40 -10.74
C THR A 66 -10.69 -2.79 -9.41
N LEU A 67 -9.93 -2.81 -8.32
CA LEU A 67 -10.44 -3.16 -6.99
C LEU A 67 -11.50 -2.18 -6.49
N VAL A 68 -11.34 -0.89 -6.78
CA VAL A 68 -12.25 0.17 -6.28
C VAL A 68 -13.45 0.38 -7.20
N PHE A 69 -13.24 0.41 -8.51
CA PHE A 69 -14.24 0.84 -9.49
C PHE A 69 -14.71 -0.26 -10.45
N GLY A 70 -14.05 -1.41 -10.46
CA GLY A 70 -14.36 -2.52 -11.35
C GLY A 70 -15.61 -3.29 -10.95
N ASP A 71 -16.15 -4.03 -11.89
CA ASP A 71 -17.17 -5.05 -11.61
C ASP A 71 -16.58 -6.23 -10.82
N LEU A 72 -17.46 -7.01 -10.18
CA LEU A 72 -17.05 -8.11 -9.31
C LEU A 72 -16.18 -9.16 -10.04
N ASP A 73 -16.50 -9.49 -11.28
CA ASP A 73 -15.72 -10.47 -12.06
C ASP A 73 -14.30 -9.95 -12.33
N SER A 74 -14.16 -8.66 -12.63
CA SER A 74 -12.86 -8.02 -12.82
C SER A 74 -12.06 -7.98 -11.52
N VAL A 75 -12.71 -7.67 -10.40
CA VAL A 75 -12.09 -7.72 -9.06
C VAL A 75 -11.56 -9.11 -8.75
N VAL A 76 -12.37 -10.15 -8.92
CA VAL A 76 -11.96 -11.54 -8.65
C VAL A 76 -10.78 -11.97 -9.54
N ARG A 77 -10.81 -11.61 -10.83
CA ARG A 77 -9.67 -11.91 -11.73
C ARG A 77 -8.40 -11.18 -11.29
N ALA A 78 -8.50 -9.91 -10.93
CA ALA A 78 -7.36 -9.10 -10.49
C ALA A 78 -6.77 -9.62 -9.17
N SER A 79 -7.62 -10.01 -8.21
CA SER A 79 -7.20 -10.58 -6.92
C SER A 79 -6.47 -11.91 -7.10
N ARG A 80 -6.99 -12.82 -7.94
CA ARG A 80 -6.32 -14.09 -8.26
C ARG A 80 -4.97 -13.88 -8.94
N ALA A 81 -4.90 -12.92 -9.88
CA ALA A 81 -3.64 -12.59 -10.55
C ALA A 81 -2.60 -11.97 -9.60
N LEU A 82 -3.05 -11.16 -8.63
CA LEU A 82 -2.21 -10.60 -7.57
C LEU A 82 -1.65 -11.72 -6.70
N PHE A 83 -2.52 -12.59 -6.18
CA PHE A 83 -2.12 -13.72 -5.33
C PHE A 83 -1.09 -14.61 -6.03
N ALA A 84 -1.37 -15.05 -7.27
CA ALA A 84 -0.45 -15.88 -8.05
C ALA A 84 0.90 -15.19 -8.35
N ARG A 85 0.93 -13.85 -8.41
CA ARG A 85 2.17 -13.10 -8.52
C ARG A 85 2.96 -13.13 -7.22
N HIS A 86 2.29 -12.90 -6.09
CA HIS A 86 2.92 -12.91 -4.76
C HIS A 86 3.45 -14.29 -4.39
N GLU A 87 2.82 -15.39 -4.81
CA GLU A 87 3.34 -16.75 -4.61
C GLU A 87 4.74 -16.96 -5.19
N ARG A 88 5.13 -16.19 -6.20
CA ARG A 88 6.46 -16.26 -6.82
C ARG A 88 7.47 -15.33 -6.16
N VAL A 89 7.03 -14.49 -5.23
CA VAL A 89 7.89 -13.53 -4.52
C VAL A 89 8.25 -14.13 -3.16
N HIS A 90 9.36 -14.81 -3.13
CA HIS A 90 9.96 -15.40 -1.94
C HIS A 90 11.49 -15.36 -2.07
N GLY A 91 12.17 -15.39 -0.95
CA GLY A 91 13.64 -15.32 -0.91
C GLY A 91 14.16 -15.42 0.50
N HIS A 92 15.35 -14.86 0.74
CA HIS A 92 15.99 -14.83 2.04
C HIS A 92 16.45 -13.41 2.37
N ALA A 93 16.27 -12.99 3.62
CA ALA A 93 16.76 -11.71 4.11
C ALA A 93 18.27 -11.61 3.92
N ARG A 94 18.76 -10.46 3.40
CA ARG A 94 20.19 -10.29 3.06
C ARG A 94 21.06 -9.95 4.26
N ALA A 95 20.45 -9.35 5.28
CA ALA A 95 21.11 -8.88 6.47
C ALA A 95 20.18 -8.96 7.67
N ASP A 96 20.70 -8.72 8.86
CA ASP A 96 19.88 -8.51 10.05
C ASP A 96 19.15 -7.17 9.93
N GLU A 97 17.85 -7.20 9.71
CA GLU A 97 17.01 -6.02 9.44
C GLU A 97 15.67 -6.10 10.21
N GLY A 98 15.49 -5.20 11.17
CA GLY A 98 14.34 -5.29 12.08
C GLY A 98 14.37 -6.60 12.84
N ARG A 99 13.28 -7.38 12.77
CA ARG A 99 13.20 -8.70 13.41
C ARG A 99 13.77 -9.85 12.56
N TYR A 100 14.09 -9.59 11.30
CA TYR A 100 14.56 -10.63 10.37
C TYR A 100 16.06 -10.83 10.50
N ALA A 101 16.48 -12.09 10.66
CA ALA A 101 17.89 -12.47 10.65
C ALA A 101 18.38 -12.66 9.22
N ALA A 102 19.66 -12.42 9.00
CA ALA A 102 20.31 -12.73 7.71
C ALA A 102 20.10 -14.19 7.35
N GLY A 103 19.63 -14.46 6.13
CA GLY A 103 19.32 -15.81 5.65
C GLY A 103 17.92 -16.32 6.05
N GLU A 104 17.15 -15.59 6.83
CA GLU A 104 15.76 -15.96 7.14
C GLU A 104 14.89 -15.92 5.88
N ALA A 105 14.12 -16.98 5.65
CA ALA A 105 13.22 -17.07 4.49
C ALA A 105 12.05 -16.10 4.63
N TYR A 106 11.64 -15.50 3.51
CA TYR A 106 10.46 -14.65 3.44
C TYR A 106 9.55 -15.00 2.25
N ALA A 107 8.26 -14.65 2.36
CA ALA A 107 7.31 -14.72 1.26
C ALA A 107 6.38 -13.50 1.27
N ALA A 108 6.02 -13.00 0.08
CA ALA A 108 5.14 -11.82 -0.04
C ALA A 108 3.70 -12.07 0.42
N ASN A 109 3.26 -13.33 0.47
CA ASN A 109 1.92 -13.72 0.96
C ASN A 109 1.85 -13.96 2.49
N GLU A 110 2.89 -13.61 3.25
CA GLU A 110 2.82 -13.66 4.69
C GLU A 110 1.85 -12.61 5.24
N GLY A 111 0.97 -13.01 6.16
CA GLY A 111 -0.13 -12.17 6.63
C GLY A 111 0.31 -10.81 7.16
N HIS A 112 1.41 -10.74 7.90
CA HIS A 112 1.92 -9.48 8.45
C HIS A 112 2.53 -8.56 7.37
N VAL A 113 3.08 -9.12 6.29
CA VAL A 113 3.56 -8.35 5.12
C VAL A 113 2.38 -7.78 4.35
N LEU A 114 1.36 -8.61 4.11
CA LEU A 114 0.12 -8.19 3.45
C LEU A 114 -0.62 -7.13 4.27
N LEU A 115 -0.65 -7.29 5.61
CA LEU A 115 -1.27 -6.29 6.49
C LEU A 115 -0.60 -4.94 6.38
N TRP A 116 0.74 -4.88 6.38
CA TRP A 116 1.46 -3.61 6.26
C TRP A 116 1.13 -2.90 4.95
N VAL A 117 1.25 -3.60 3.81
CA VAL A 117 0.91 -3.04 2.49
C VAL A 117 -0.55 -2.59 2.42
N HIS A 118 -1.48 -3.42 2.90
CA HIS A 118 -2.90 -3.07 2.93
C HIS A 118 -3.16 -1.84 3.80
N ALA A 119 -2.62 -1.81 5.00
CA ALA A 119 -2.83 -0.73 5.95
C ALA A 119 -2.29 0.60 5.42
N THR A 120 -1.03 0.65 4.99
CA THR A 120 -0.38 1.86 4.47
C THR A 120 -1.05 2.38 3.21
N MET A 121 -1.36 1.49 2.26
CA MET A 121 -1.95 1.85 0.98
C MET A 121 -3.27 2.60 1.12
N TRP A 122 -4.14 2.18 2.02
CA TRP A 122 -5.44 2.84 2.22
C TRP A 122 -5.36 4.00 3.19
N TRP A 123 -4.48 3.93 4.20
CA TRP A 123 -4.26 4.99 5.16
C TRP A 123 -3.74 6.27 4.49
N VAL A 124 -2.71 6.19 3.65
CA VAL A 124 -2.17 7.38 2.96
C VAL A 124 -3.19 8.05 2.04
N ARG A 125 -4.14 7.29 1.49
CA ARG A 125 -5.22 7.88 0.68
C ARG A 125 -6.19 8.68 1.53
N LEU A 126 -6.55 8.17 2.70
CA LEU A 126 -7.37 8.88 3.67
C LEU A 126 -6.68 10.19 4.08
N GLN A 127 -5.42 10.11 4.52
CA GLN A 127 -4.65 11.27 4.95
C GLN A 127 -4.49 12.30 3.82
N THR A 128 -4.19 11.84 2.60
CA THR A 128 -4.09 12.73 1.44
C THR A 128 -5.42 13.42 1.16
N TYR A 129 -6.54 12.69 1.22
CA TYR A 129 -7.86 13.27 1.02
C TYR A 129 -8.15 14.38 2.05
N GLU A 130 -7.90 14.13 3.32
CA GLU A 130 -8.12 15.11 4.39
C GLU A 130 -7.23 16.34 4.26
N ALA A 131 -5.98 16.16 3.83
CA ALA A 131 -5.04 17.26 3.67
C ALA A 131 -5.33 18.17 2.47
N VAL A 132 -5.86 17.61 1.35
CA VAL A 132 -5.95 18.36 0.08
C VAL A 132 -7.37 18.53 -0.47
N VAL A 133 -8.35 17.81 0.07
CA VAL A 133 -9.73 17.86 -0.42
C VAL A 133 -10.69 18.38 0.64
N ALA A 134 -10.89 17.64 1.72
CA ALA A 134 -11.78 18.04 2.82
C ALA A 134 -11.55 17.18 4.06
N PRO A 135 -11.71 17.75 5.27
CA PRO A 135 -11.70 16.96 6.50
C PRO A 135 -12.88 15.97 6.51
N LEU A 136 -12.68 14.84 7.19
CA LEU A 136 -13.70 13.80 7.39
C LEU A 136 -14.14 13.77 8.86
N THR A 137 -15.42 13.45 9.07
CA THR A 137 -15.91 13.16 10.40
C THR A 137 -15.38 11.83 10.92
N PRO A 138 -15.38 11.57 12.24
CA PRO A 138 -15.00 10.26 12.80
C PRO A 138 -15.79 9.10 12.18
N ASP A 139 -17.10 9.28 11.96
CA ASP A 139 -17.95 8.26 11.34
C ASP A 139 -17.58 7.98 9.88
N GLU A 140 -17.20 9.01 9.12
CA GLU A 140 -16.73 8.87 7.75
C GLU A 140 -15.41 8.13 7.68
N ARG A 141 -14.48 8.38 8.62
CA ARG A 141 -13.20 7.65 8.75
C ARG A 141 -13.44 6.19 9.08
N GLU A 142 -14.31 5.89 10.06
CA GLU A 142 -14.66 4.53 10.42
C GLU A 142 -15.35 3.82 9.25
N ARG A 143 -16.26 4.47 8.56
CA ARG A 143 -16.90 3.91 7.36
C ARG A 143 -15.87 3.59 6.28
N TYR A 144 -14.94 4.50 6.00
CA TYR A 144 -13.86 4.24 5.04
C TYR A 144 -13.00 3.05 5.47
N TYR A 145 -12.59 2.99 6.73
CA TYR A 145 -11.83 1.87 7.26
C TYR A 145 -12.57 0.53 7.08
N ARG A 146 -13.87 0.48 7.43
CA ARG A 146 -14.69 -0.72 7.23
C ARG A 146 -14.77 -1.13 5.76
N GLU A 147 -14.86 -0.18 4.87
CA GLU A 147 -14.83 -0.46 3.43
C GLU A 147 -13.44 -0.98 2.98
N THR A 148 -12.32 -0.51 3.57
CA THR A 148 -11.01 -1.11 3.28
C THR A 148 -10.90 -2.54 3.77
N CYS A 149 -11.50 -2.88 4.90
CA CYS A 149 -11.53 -4.26 5.40
C CYS A 149 -12.20 -5.25 4.41
N ALA A 150 -13.15 -4.79 3.61
CA ALA A 150 -13.75 -5.63 2.57
C ALA A 150 -12.76 -5.99 1.45
N LEU A 151 -11.68 -5.23 1.30
CA LEU A 151 -10.61 -5.53 0.34
C LEU A 151 -9.58 -6.54 0.85
N ALA A 152 -9.58 -6.86 2.14
CA ALA A 152 -8.61 -7.80 2.72
C ALA A 152 -8.61 -9.15 1.98
N ASP A 153 -9.79 -9.66 1.63
CA ASP A 153 -9.93 -10.91 0.88
C ASP A 153 -9.32 -10.84 -0.52
N CYS A 154 -9.32 -9.65 -1.14
CA CYS A 154 -8.70 -9.41 -2.44
C CYS A 154 -7.18 -9.54 -2.41
N PHE A 155 -6.59 -9.39 -1.23
CA PHE A 155 -5.15 -9.53 -0.97
C PHE A 155 -4.81 -10.86 -0.32
N ALA A 156 -5.78 -11.75 -0.08
CA ALA A 156 -5.64 -12.94 0.74
C ALA A 156 -5.11 -12.64 2.16
N LEU A 157 -5.44 -11.46 2.70
CA LEU A 157 -5.07 -11.03 4.04
C LEU A 157 -6.03 -11.64 5.05
N PRO A 158 -5.56 -12.41 6.05
CA PRO A 158 -6.39 -12.95 7.12
C PRO A 158 -7.12 -11.83 7.88
N ARG A 159 -8.43 -11.96 8.04
CA ARG A 159 -9.28 -10.92 8.64
C ARG A 159 -9.02 -10.71 10.12
N ASP A 160 -8.54 -11.72 10.81
CA ASP A 160 -8.16 -11.69 12.23
C ASP A 160 -6.91 -10.83 12.50
N LEU A 161 -6.14 -10.51 11.46
CA LEU A 161 -4.99 -9.58 11.56
C LEU A 161 -5.42 -8.13 11.45
N LEU A 162 -6.62 -7.83 10.95
CA LEU A 162 -7.06 -6.45 10.75
C LEU A 162 -7.25 -5.73 12.09
N PRO A 163 -6.81 -4.46 12.21
CA PRO A 163 -7.13 -3.63 13.36
C PRO A 163 -8.63 -3.57 13.66
N ALA A 164 -9.00 -3.39 14.93
CA ALA A 164 -10.40 -3.46 15.36
C ALA A 164 -11.29 -2.35 14.79
N ASP A 165 -10.72 -1.15 14.62
CA ASP A 165 -11.40 0.06 14.14
C ASP A 165 -10.39 1.03 13.51
N HIS A 166 -10.88 2.18 13.02
CA HIS A 166 -10.02 3.16 12.35
C HIS A 166 -8.98 3.78 13.29
N LEU A 167 -9.22 3.86 14.61
CA LEU A 167 -8.25 4.39 15.57
C LEU A 167 -7.09 3.41 15.78
N ALA A 168 -7.41 2.14 15.95
CA ALA A 168 -6.41 1.08 16.02
C ALA A 168 -5.61 0.94 14.72
N TRP A 169 -6.26 1.17 13.57
CA TRP A 169 -5.59 1.21 12.28
C TRP A 169 -4.65 2.41 12.14
N ASP A 170 -5.09 3.62 12.54
CA ASP A 170 -4.25 4.83 12.52
C ASP A 170 -3.03 4.66 13.43
N ASP A 171 -3.22 4.12 14.63
CA ASP A 171 -2.13 3.81 15.56
C ASP A 171 -1.16 2.77 14.97
N TYR A 172 -1.66 1.67 14.40
CA TYR A 172 -0.83 0.64 13.75
C TYR A 172 0.07 1.22 12.65
N VAL A 173 -0.48 2.10 11.80
CA VAL A 173 0.31 2.68 10.71
C VAL A 173 1.33 3.69 11.21
N ARG A 174 0.97 4.52 12.20
CA ARG A 174 1.86 5.55 12.75
C ARG A 174 3.00 4.96 13.59
N THR A 175 2.72 3.93 14.36
CA THR A 175 3.73 3.28 15.22
C THR A 175 4.55 2.24 14.47
N GLY A 176 4.00 1.69 13.39
CA GLY A 176 4.54 0.57 12.65
C GLY A 176 4.43 -0.76 13.39
N PRO A 177 4.58 -1.89 12.70
CA PRO A 177 4.65 -3.20 13.33
C PRO A 177 5.89 -3.30 14.23
N PRO A 178 5.74 -3.70 15.51
CA PRO A 178 6.83 -3.66 16.49
C PRO A 178 8.08 -4.44 16.03
N GLY A 179 9.22 -3.75 16.02
CA GLY A 179 10.52 -4.33 15.68
C GLY A 179 10.70 -4.80 14.23
N VAL A 180 9.76 -4.47 13.35
CA VAL A 180 9.80 -4.93 11.95
C VAL A 180 10.45 -3.90 11.03
N LEU A 181 10.03 -2.64 11.12
CA LEU A 181 10.48 -1.61 10.18
C LEU A 181 11.98 -1.31 10.34
N ALA A 182 12.67 -1.26 9.22
CA ALA A 182 14.11 -0.97 9.18
C ALA A 182 14.51 -0.21 7.92
N GLY A 183 15.53 0.62 8.06
CA GLY A 183 16.13 1.32 6.92
C GLY A 183 17.17 0.45 6.20
N SER A 184 16.73 -0.61 5.53
CA SER A 184 17.59 -1.52 4.79
C SER A 184 18.35 -0.85 3.63
N ASP A 185 19.39 -1.47 3.11
CA ASP A 185 20.12 -0.97 1.92
C ASP A 185 19.18 -0.97 0.70
N ASP A 186 18.38 -2.01 0.54
CA ASP A 186 17.38 -2.07 -0.53
C ASP A 186 16.32 -0.98 -0.38
N ALA A 187 15.83 -0.73 0.84
CA ALA A 187 14.90 0.37 1.11
C ALA A 187 15.51 1.72 0.70
N ARG A 188 16.74 2.00 1.12
CA ARG A 188 17.45 3.25 0.76
C ARG A 188 17.60 3.40 -0.75
N ARG A 189 17.98 2.32 -1.44
CA ARG A 189 18.16 2.29 -2.90
C ARG A 189 16.83 2.54 -3.64
N ILE A 190 15.76 1.87 -3.21
CA ILE A 190 14.43 2.03 -3.81
C ILE A 190 13.90 3.44 -3.56
N MET A 191 14.00 3.95 -2.34
CA MET A 191 13.58 5.32 -2.00
C MET A 191 14.33 6.38 -2.82
N ALA A 192 15.65 6.25 -2.96
CA ALA A 192 16.45 7.15 -3.78
C ALA A 192 16.02 7.11 -5.24
N PHE A 193 15.75 5.92 -5.78
CA PHE A 193 15.26 5.74 -7.14
C PHE A 193 13.89 6.39 -7.33
N LEU A 194 12.91 6.08 -6.47
CA LEU A 194 11.55 6.64 -6.54
C LEU A 194 11.56 8.16 -6.43
N ARG A 195 12.35 8.71 -5.50
CA ARG A 195 12.52 10.17 -5.36
C ARG A 195 13.01 10.82 -6.64
N ASN A 196 13.89 10.16 -7.39
CA ASN A 196 14.41 10.68 -8.65
C ASN A 196 13.39 10.63 -9.80
N GLN A 197 12.35 9.78 -9.70
CA GLN A 197 11.24 9.77 -10.66
C GLN A 197 10.28 10.96 -10.47
N ILE A 198 10.29 11.61 -9.31
CA ILE A 198 9.44 12.77 -9.04
C ILE A 198 10.07 14.01 -9.69
N PRO A 199 9.32 14.77 -10.51
CA PRO A 199 9.80 16.03 -11.08
C PRO A 199 10.32 16.98 -9.99
N ALA A 200 11.47 17.61 -10.25
CA ALA A 200 12.18 18.45 -9.27
C ALA A 200 11.29 19.48 -8.56
N PRO A 201 10.37 20.22 -9.23
CA PRO A 201 9.50 21.19 -8.56
C PRO A 201 8.53 20.57 -7.55
N LEU A 202 8.20 19.27 -7.71
CA LEU A 202 7.24 18.57 -6.84
C LEU A 202 7.92 17.84 -5.67
N ARG A 203 9.25 17.64 -5.72
CA ARG A 203 9.97 16.87 -4.69
C ARG A 203 9.86 17.49 -3.31
N SER A 204 10.06 18.79 -3.20
CA SER A 204 10.00 19.52 -1.92
C SER A 204 8.59 19.46 -1.31
N HIS A 205 7.56 19.61 -2.13
CA HIS A 205 6.17 19.55 -1.69
C HIS A 205 5.77 18.15 -1.20
N LEU A 206 6.16 17.10 -1.91
CA LEU A 206 5.87 15.71 -1.51
C LEU A 206 6.66 15.30 -0.26
N LEU A 207 7.91 15.76 -0.10
CA LEU A 207 8.69 15.51 1.10
C LEU A 207 8.14 16.29 2.31
N ALA A 208 7.73 17.54 2.13
CA ALA A 208 7.06 18.31 3.18
C ALA A 208 5.73 17.65 3.59
N PHE A 209 4.95 17.17 2.65
CA PHE A 209 3.71 16.45 2.94
C PHE A 209 3.97 15.16 3.74
N ASN A 210 5.01 14.37 3.40
CA ASN A 210 5.40 13.19 4.17
C ASN A 210 5.83 13.50 5.61
N SER A 211 6.35 14.70 5.88
CA SER A 211 6.71 15.10 7.24
C SER A 211 5.53 15.57 8.09
N MET A 212 4.35 15.73 7.48
CA MET A 212 3.10 16.14 8.16
C MET A 212 2.20 14.95 8.49
N LEU A 213 2.43 13.79 7.86
CA LEU A 213 1.75 12.51 8.13
C LEU A 213 2.44 11.72 9.21
#